data_f560b30e547f4da43cb8b996150a33fe
#
_entry.id   f560b30e547f4da43cb8b996150a33fe
#
_cell.length_a   1.000
_cell.length_b   1.000
_cell.length_c   1.000
_cell.angle_alpha   90.00
_cell.angle_beta   90.00
_cell.angle_gamma   90.00
#
_symmetry.space_group_name_H-M   'P 1'
#
loop_
_entity.id
_entity.type
_entity.pdbx_description
1 polymer ?
#
loop_
_entity_poly.entity_id
_entity_poly.type
_entity_poly.pdbx_seq_one_letter_code
_entity_poly.pdbx_strand_id
1 'polypeptide(L)'
;MDVLGVNITDVVVVVTVLISGAIALARGLVKEVLAIASWVGAAFATLYGFSYASPYARKMIETDWVADLTAGGVLFIVTLFVLSLASHAISRRVKGSTLGVLDRSLGLVFGLLRGALLISLAYFALNWVEPDKNEQPQWLRAAKTMPLIEEGADLIKAVIPERFRPPEAPGKKATGGEALRLEAERVMRELTTSQPKSAAPGGVSGYKKVERNEMDRLIQGSHGSEPGGQKQ
;
A
#
# COMPACT_ATOMS: atom_id res chain seq x y z
N MET A 1 -28.29 -16.92 -0.39
CA MET A 1 -28.59 -18.20 0.27
C MET A 1 -28.04 -18.13 1.67
N ASP A 2 -28.88 -17.79 2.64
CA ASP A 2 -28.48 -17.75 4.05
C ASP A 2 -28.75 -19.12 4.66
N VAL A 3 -27.71 -19.93 4.74
CA VAL A 3 -27.78 -21.18 5.48
C VAL A 3 -27.53 -20.83 6.95
N LEU A 4 -28.54 -20.86 7.78
CA LEU A 4 -28.51 -20.52 9.21
C LEU A 4 -28.20 -19.06 9.56
N GLY A 5 -28.54 -18.08 8.71
CA GLY A 5 -28.26 -16.65 8.96
C GLY A 5 -26.77 -16.27 8.86
N VAL A 6 -25.95 -17.15 8.32
CA VAL A 6 -24.52 -16.92 8.07
C VAL A 6 -24.29 -16.72 6.58
N ASN A 7 -23.64 -15.62 6.22
CA ASN A 7 -23.32 -15.34 4.82
C ASN A 7 -22.20 -16.29 4.34
N ILE A 8 -22.37 -16.86 3.15
CA ILE A 8 -21.39 -17.78 2.55
C ILE A 8 -20.01 -17.14 2.42
N THR A 9 -19.93 -15.84 2.14
CA THR A 9 -18.66 -15.10 2.09
C THR A 9 -17.93 -15.13 3.41
N ASP A 10 -18.64 -14.88 4.52
CA ASP A 10 -18.07 -14.89 5.86
C ASP A 10 -17.49 -16.26 6.19
N VAL A 11 -18.20 -17.35 5.81
CA VAL A 11 -17.71 -18.72 5.97
C VAL A 11 -16.43 -18.94 5.17
N VAL A 12 -16.40 -18.56 3.89
CA VAL A 12 -15.23 -18.71 3.02
C VAL A 12 -14.04 -17.94 3.59
N VAL A 13 -14.24 -16.70 4.03
CA VAL A 13 -13.19 -15.86 4.61
C VAL A 13 -12.62 -16.52 5.87
N VAL A 14 -13.50 -16.86 6.83
CA VAL A 14 -13.08 -17.45 8.10
C VAL A 14 -12.35 -18.78 7.86
N VAL A 15 -12.92 -19.67 7.04
CA VAL A 15 -12.31 -20.97 6.71
C VAL A 15 -10.95 -20.78 6.04
N THR A 16 -10.82 -19.88 5.07
CA THR A 16 -9.55 -19.62 4.38
C THR A 16 -8.48 -19.10 5.35
N VAL A 17 -8.84 -18.14 6.20
CA VAL A 17 -7.91 -17.56 7.19
C VAL A 17 -7.51 -18.62 8.22
N LEU A 18 -8.46 -19.40 8.74
CA LEU A 18 -8.17 -20.46 9.71
C LEU A 18 -7.31 -21.58 9.12
N ILE A 19 -7.60 -22.03 7.91
CA ILE A 19 -6.79 -23.04 7.22
C ILE A 19 -5.37 -22.51 6.99
N SER A 20 -5.23 -21.25 6.52
CA SER A 20 -3.93 -20.61 6.33
C SER A 20 -3.15 -20.55 7.65
N GLY A 21 -3.81 -20.15 8.74
CA GLY A 21 -3.22 -20.11 10.09
C GLY A 21 -2.80 -21.51 10.60
N ALA A 22 -3.68 -22.50 10.44
CA ALA A 22 -3.39 -23.89 10.88
C ALA A 22 -2.20 -24.51 10.13
N ILE A 23 -2.12 -24.28 8.81
CA ILE A 23 -0.98 -24.75 8.01
C ILE A 23 0.31 -24.08 8.48
N ALA A 24 0.27 -22.76 8.71
CA ALA A 24 1.44 -22.02 9.15
C ALA A 24 1.86 -22.37 10.60
N LEU A 25 0.90 -22.64 11.48
CA LEU A 25 1.16 -23.19 12.83
C LEU A 25 1.90 -24.53 12.76
N ALA A 26 1.50 -25.41 11.86
CA ALA A 26 2.15 -26.71 11.66
C ALA A 26 3.57 -26.58 11.05
N ARG A 27 3.76 -25.57 10.19
CA ARG A 27 5.04 -25.33 9.49
C ARG A 27 6.04 -24.53 10.32
N GLY A 28 5.58 -23.54 11.07
CA GLY A 28 6.36 -22.53 11.77
C GLY A 28 6.72 -21.32 10.90
N LEU A 29 6.96 -20.17 11.56
CA LEU A 29 7.28 -18.90 10.90
C LEU A 29 8.54 -18.99 10.04
N VAL A 30 9.62 -19.58 10.60
CA VAL A 30 10.90 -19.68 9.90
C VAL A 30 10.75 -20.38 8.56
N LYS A 31 9.96 -21.45 8.52
CA LYS A 31 9.72 -22.16 7.25
C LYS A 31 8.92 -21.34 6.24
N GLU A 32 7.92 -20.58 6.69
CA GLU A 32 7.13 -19.72 5.82
C GLU A 32 7.97 -18.55 5.26
N VAL A 33 8.76 -17.88 6.10
CA VAL A 33 9.66 -16.81 5.68
C VAL A 33 10.73 -17.32 4.73
N LEU A 34 11.36 -18.47 5.04
CA LEU A 34 12.37 -19.07 4.16
C LEU A 34 11.78 -19.53 2.83
N ALA A 35 10.51 -19.96 2.80
CA ALA A 35 9.84 -20.29 1.55
C ALA A 35 9.69 -19.05 0.66
N ILE A 36 9.22 -17.93 1.23
CA ILE A 36 9.12 -16.66 0.49
C ILE A 36 10.52 -16.20 0.03
N ALA A 37 11.52 -16.25 0.91
CA ALA A 37 12.88 -15.89 0.57
C ALA A 37 13.45 -16.75 -0.56
N SER A 38 13.09 -18.04 -0.62
CA SER A 38 13.49 -18.95 -1.70
C SER A 38 12.87 -18.56 -3.04
N TRP A 39 11.60 -18.18 -3.06
CA TRP A 39 10.93 -17.69 -4.27
C TRP A 39 11.51 -16.37 -4.77
N VAL A 40 11.70 -15.42 -3.86
CA VAL A 40 12.30 -14.12 -4.18
C VAL A 40 13.75 -14.31 -4.63
N GLY A 41 14.53 -15.12 -3.92
CA GLY A 41 15.92 -15.44 -4.28
C GLY A 41 16.03 -16.12 -5.64
N ALA A 42 15.13 -17.06 -5.96
CA ALA A 42 15.10 -17.69 -7.27
C ALA A 42 14.75 -16.69 -8.39
N ALA A 43 13.80 -15.77 -8.14
CA ALA A 43 13.47 -14.72 -9.09
C ALA A 43 14.66 -13.79 -9.36
N PHE A 44 15.36 -13.34 -8.30
CA PHE A 44 16.57 -12.54 -8.45
C PHE A 44 17.69 -13.29 -9.16
N ALA A 45 17.94 -14.55 -8.78
CA ALA A 45 18.96 -15.36 -9.44
C ALA A 45 18.65 -15.56 -10.92
N THR A 46 17.38 -15.74 -11.27
CA THR A 46 16.95 -15.81 -12.67
C THR A 46 17.19 -14.48 -13.38
N LEU A 47 16.78 -13.37 -12.78
CA LEU A 47 16.93 -12.05 -13.40
C LEU A 47 18.39 -11.71 -13.70
N TYR A 48 19.29 -11.93 -12.73
CA TYR A 48 20.70 -11.64 -12.89
C TYR A 48 21.46 -12.73 -13.68
N GLY A 49 21.05 -14.00 -13.53
CA GLY A 49 21.70 -15.13 -14.19
C GLY A 49 21.23 -15.34 -15.64
N PHE A 50 20.10 -14.72 -16.02
CA PHE A 50 19.52 -14.89 -17.35
C PHE A 50 20.51 -14.54 -18.49
N SER A 51 21.24 -13.44 -18.34
CA SER A 51 22.23 -12.97 -19.30
C SER A 51 23.33 -14.00 -19.59
N TYR A 52 23.64 -14.83 -18.60
CA TYR A 52 24.64 -15.90 -18.74
C TYR A 52 24.02 -17.19 -19.29
N ALA A 53 22.77 -17.53 -18.93
CA ALA A 53 22.12 -18.77 -19.31
C ALA A 53 21.55 -18.74 -20.75
N SER A 54 20.97 -17.60 -21.17
CA SER A 54 20.31 -17.44 -22.46
C SER A 54 21.20 -17.78 -23.67
N PRO A 55 22.49 -17.35 -23.75
CA PRO A 55 23.36 -17.68 -24.89
C PRO A 55 23.63 -19.19 -25.04
N TYR A 56 23.63 -19.95 -23.94
CA TYR A 56 23.79 -21.40 -24.00
C TYR A 56 22.51 -22.09 -24.49
N ALA A 57 21.35 -21.64 -24.02
CA ALA A 57 20.07 -22.17 -24.45
C ALA A 57 19.83 -21.93 -25.96
N ARG A 58 20.16 -20.75 -26.48
CA ARG A 58 20.03 -20.39 -27.89
C ARG A 58 20.97 -21.18 -28.81
N LYS A 59 22.04 -21.76 -28.29
CA LYS A 59 22.87 -22.69 -29.05
C LYS A 59 22.25 -24.08 -29.25
N MET A 60 21.32 -24.46 -28.36
CA MET A 60 20.68 -25.76 -28.32
C MET A 60 19.26 -25.74 -28.92
N ILE A 61 18.62 -24.58 -28.90
CA ILE A 61 17.22 -24.40 -29.30
C ILE A 61 17.19 -23.30 -30.36
N GLU A 62 16.74 -23.66 -31.57
CA GLU A 62 16.72 -22.78 -32.74
C GLU A 62 15.76 -21.57 -32.57
N THR A 63 14.70 -21.72 -31.78
CA THR A 63 13.68 -20.69 -31.59
C THR A 63 14.03 -19.81 -30.39
N ASP A 64 14.39 -18.54 -30.61
CA ASP A 64 14.88 -17.61 -29.59
C ASP A 64 13.98 -17.49 -28.36
N TRP A 65 12.68 -17.29 -28.52
CA TRP A 65 11.77 -17.14 -27.40
C TRP A 65 11.63 -18.43 -26.55
N VAL A 66 11.71 -19.63 -27.20
CA VAL A 66 11.70 -20.92 -26.51
C VAL A 66 13.01 -21.12 -25.74
N ALA A 67 14.15 -20.75 -26.34
CA ALA A 67 15.45 -20.81 -25.70
C ALA A 67 15.48 -19.90 -24.45
N ASP A 68 14.99 -18.67 -24.56
CA ASP A 68 14.94 -17.71 -23.45
C ASP A 68 14.00 -18.16 -22.33
N LEU A 69 12.82 -18.67 -22.68
CA LEU A 69 11.87 -19.21 -21.69
C LEU A 69 12.46 -20.44 -20.99
N THR A 70 13.13 -21.30 -21.73
CA THR A 70 13.80 -22.50 -21.16
C THR A 70 14.94 -22.10 -20.25
N ALA A 71 15.81 -21.17 -20.68
CA ALA A 71 16.92 -20.68 -19.86
C ALA A 71 16.43 -20.08 -18.53
N GLY A 72 15.44 -19.18 -18.59
CA GLY A 72 14.84 -18.56 -17.41
C GLY A 72 14.14 -19.59 -16.52
N GLY A 73 13.34 -20.47 -17.11
CA GLY A 73 12.60 -21.51 -16.38
C GLY A 73 13.51 -22.52 -15.68
N VAL A 74 14.53 -23.02 -16.37
CA VAL A 74 15.50 -23.95 -15.77
C VAL A 74 16.28 -23.27 -14.67
N LEU A 75 16.77 -22.06 -14.88
CA LEU A 75 17.51 -21.32 -13.87
C LEU A 75 16.66 -21.05 -12.62
N PHE A 76 15.39 -20.65 -12.81
CA PHE A 76 14.45 -20.45 -11.72
C PHE A 76 14.20 -21.73 -10.93
N ILE A 77 13.86 -22.82 -11.61
CA ILE A 77 13.54 -24.09 -10.97
C ILE A 77 14.74 -24.66 -10.22
N VAL A 78 15.93 -24.66 -10.84
CA VAL A 78 17.16 -25.16 -10.20
C VAL A 78 17.49 -24.32 -8.96
N THR A 79 17.45 -22.99 -9.06
CA THR A 79 17.73 -22.11 -7.93
C THR A 79 16.69 -22.29 -6.83
N LEU A 80 15.41 -22.35 -7.18
CA LEU A 80 14.33 -22.57 -6.23
C LEU A 80 14.51 -23.91 -5.49
N PHE A 81 14.89 -24.95 -6.22
CA PHE A 81 15.16 -26.27 -5.61
C PHE A 81 16.30 -26.22 -4.61
N VAL A 82 17.43 -25.62 -5.00
CA VAL A 82 18.61 -25.48 -4.11
C VAL A 82 18.27 -24.66 -2.88
N LEU A 83 17.63 -23.51 -3.02
CA LEU A 83 17.20 -22.67 -1.92
C LEU A 83 16.15 -23.35 -1.04
N SER A 84 15.25 -24.12 -1.61
CA SER A 84 14.26 -24.90 -0.86
C SER A 84 14.91 -26.00 0.00
N LEU A 85 15.93 -26.69 -0.53
CA LEU A 85 16.70 -27.67 0.27
C LEU A 85 17.42 -26.98 1.43
N ALA A 86 18.11 -25.86 1.18
CA ALA A 86 18.78 -25.09 2.21
C ALA A 86 17.79 -24.61 3.29
N SER A 87 16.64 -24.07 2.87
CA SER A 87 15.55 -23.65 3.75
C SER A 87 15.03 -24.77 4.63
N HIS A 88 14.93 -25.97 4.06
CA HIS A 88 14.48 -27.16 4.79
C HIS A 88 15.48 -27.59 5.87
N ALA A 89 16.78 -27.53 5.56
CA ALA A 89 17.85 -27.86 6.51
C ALA A 89 17.86 -26.85 7.69
N ILE A 90 17.72 -25.55 7.42
CA ILE A 90 17.66 -24.50 8.43
C ILE A 90 16.43 -24.67 9.32
N SER A 91 15.26 -24.84 8.72
CA SER A 91 13.97 -24.97 9.42
C SER A 91 13.95 -26.19 10.37
N ARG A 92 14.63 -27.29 10.01
CA ARG A 92 14.75 -28.47 10.88
C ARG A 92 15.51 -28.16 12.17
N ARG A 93 16.55 -27.34 12.11
CA ARG A 93 17.34 -26.96 13.30
C ARG A 93 16.52 -26.11 14.27
N VAL A 94 15.72 -25.19 13.76
CA VAL A 94 14.86 -24.33 14.58
C VAL A 94 13.76 -25.15 15.27
N LYS A 95 13.12 -26.08 14.57
CA LYS A 95 12.08 -26.94 15.14
C LYS A 95 12.56 -27.86 16.27
N GLY A 96 13.82 -28.25 16.27
CA GLY A 96 14.44 -29.08 17.30
C GLY A 96 14.90 -28.27 18.52
N SER A 97 14.79 -26.95 18.53
CA SER A 97 15.21 -26.08 19.62
C SER A 97 14.05 -25.70 20.55
N THR A 98 14.38 -25.14 21.71
CA THR A 98 13.40 -24.54 22.65
C THR A 98 12.56 -23.44 22.04
N LEU A 99 13.03 -22.83 20.93
CA LEU A 99 12.32 -21.81 20.16
C LEU A 99 11.19 -22.37 19.28
N GLY A 100 11.05 -23.69 19.18
CA GLY A 100 10.05 -24.31 18.30
C GLY A 100 8.60 -23.97 18.64
N VAL A 101 8.28 -23.73 19.92
CA VAL A 101 6.93 -23.31 20.33
C VAL A 101 6.66 -21.87 19.88
N LEU A 102 7.63 -20.98 20.07
CA LEU A 102 7.54 -19.59 19.65
C LEU A 102 7.43 -19.47 18.11
N ASP A 103 8.24 -20.26 17.38
CA ASP A 103 8.20 -20.35 15.92
C ASP A 103 6.80 -20.73 15.41
N ARG A 104 6.15 -21.70 16.05
CA ARG A 104 4.79 -22.12 15.69
C ARG A 104 3.75 -21.04 15.99
N SER A 105 3.82 -20.41 17.17
CA SER A 105 2.89 -19.33 17.56
C SER A 105 2.99 -18.15 16.60
N LEU A 106 4.22 -17.73 16.28
CA LEU A 106 4.46 -16.68 15.29
C LEU A 106 4.04 -17.13 13.89
N GLY A 107 4.20 -18.42 13.57
CA GLY A 107 3.71 -19.02 12.34
C GLY A 107 2.19 -18.90 12.21
N LEU A 108 1.44 -19.13 13.29
CA LEU A 108 -0.01 -18.94 13.30
C LEU A 108 -0.38 -17.50 12.95
N VAL A 109 0.21 -16.51 13.66
CA VAL A 109 -0.05 -15.09 13.41
C VAL A 109 0.25 -14.74 11.95
N PHE A 110 1.42 -15.15 11.45
CA PHE A 110 1.80 -14.93 10.05
C PHE A 110 0.82 -15.59 9.07
N GLY A 111 0.36 -16.81 9.37
CA GLY A 111 -0.60 -17.53 8.54
C GLY A 111 -1.98 -16.86 8.49
N LEU A 112 -2.45 -16.31 9.62
CA LEU A 112 -3.69 -15.53 9.67
C LEU A 112 -3.57 -14.26 8.81
N LEU A 113 -2.47 -13.51 8.96
CA LEU A 113 -2.20 -12.33 8.15
C LEU A 113 -2.12 -12.66 6.64
N ARG A 114 -1.44 -13.76 6.29
CA ARG A 114 -1.38 -14.26 4.92
C ARG A 114 -2.77 -14.61 4.39
N GLY A 115 -3.59 -15.29 5.20
CA GLY A 115 -4.97 -15.63 4.84
C GLY A 115 -5.80 -14.39 4.56
N ALA A 116 -5.73 -13.38 5.44
CA ALA A 116 -6.40 -12.10 5.25
C ALA A 116 -5.91 -11.38 3.99
N LEU A 117 -4.59 -11.36 3.75
CA LEU A 117 -3.99 -10.78 2.54
C LEU A 117 -4.48 -11.47 1.27
N LEU A 118 -4.58 -12.81 1.25
CA LEU A 118 -5.07 -13.56 0.10
C LEU A 118 -6.54 -13.22 -0.22
N ILE A 119 -7.38 -13.09 0.79
CA ILE A 119 -8.79 -12.67 0.62
C ILE A 119 -8.86 -11.24 0.09
N SER A 120 -8.09 -10.32 0.66
CA SER A 120 -8.03 -8.93 0.20
C SER A 120 -7.51 -8.82 -1.23
N LEU A 121 -6.54 -9.65 -1.61
CA LEU A 121 -6.02 -9.72 -2.98
C LEU A 121 -7.04 -10.31 -3.95
N ALA A 122 -7.79 -11.34 -3.53
CA ALA A 122 -8.88 -11.90 -4.34
C ALA A 122 -9.99 -10.86 -4.57
N TYR A 123 -10.36 -10.11 -3.54
CA TYR A 123 -11.32 -9.01 -3.68
C TYR A 123 -10.77 -7.86 -4.54
N PHE A 124 -9.49 -7.52 -4.38
CA PHE A 124 -8.83 -6.55 -5.24
C PHE A 124 -8.89 -6.97 -6.71
N ALA A 125 -8.60 -8.26 -6.99
CA ALA A 125 -8.72 -8.81 -8.35
C ALA A 125 -10.17 -8.80 -8.87
N LEU A 126 -11.15 -9.04 -7.99
CA LEU A 126 -12.57 -8.95 -8.35
C LEU A 126 -12.95 -7.52 -8.76
N ASN A 127 -12.44 -6.49 -8.08
CA ASN A 127 -12.65 -5.09 -8.44
C ASN A 127 -12.08 -4.72 -9.83
N TRP A 128 -11.16 -5.52 -10.37
CA TRP A 128 -10.70 -5.37 -11.76
C TRP A 128 -11.74 -5.84 -12.77
N VAL A 129 -12.49 -6.89 -12.42
CA VAL A 129 -13.51 -7.48 -13.29
C VAL A 129 -14.82 -6.72 -13.14
N GLU A 130 -15.20 -6.37 -11.91
CA GLU A 130 -16.45 -5.70 -11.56
C GLU A 130 -16.17 -4.49 -10.67
N PRO A 131 -15.88 -3.32 -11.26
CA PRO A 131 -15.59 -2.11 -10.51
C PRO A 131 -16.81 -1.53 -9.79
N ASP A 132 -18.02 -1.76 -10.32
CA ASP A 132 -19.25 -1.22 -9.70
C ASP A 132 -19.70 -2.11 -8.54
N LYS A 133 -19.62 -1.56 -7.34
CA LYS A 133 -20.07 -2.24 -6.12
C LYS A 133 -21.56 -2.62 -6.16
N ASN A 134 -22.38 -1.90 -6.95
CA ASN A 134 -23.81 -2.19 -7.05
C ASN A 134 -24.08 -3.45 -7.88
N GLU A 135 -23.21 -3.76 -8.83
CA GLU A 135 -23.30 -4.95 -9.68
C GLU A 135 -22.69 -6.19 -9.01
N GLN A 136 -21.88 -5.99 -7.95
CA GLN A 136 -21.33 -7.11 -7.19
C GLN A 136 -22.46 -7.96 -6.55
N PRO A 137 -22.28 -9.29 -6.50
CA PRO A 137 -23.28 -10.21 -5.95
C PRO A 137 -23.71 -9.85 -4.52
N GLN A 138 -24.99 -9.99 -4.22
CA GLN A 138 -25.54 -9.65 -2.90
C GLN A 138 -24.89 -10.44 -1.76
N TRP A 139 -24.53 -11.72 -2.00
CA TRP A 139 -23.84 -12.56 -1.00
C TRP A 139 -22.48 -12.01 -0.61
N LEU A 140 -21.80 -11.26 -1.49
CA LEU A 140 -20.53 -10.61 -1.19
C LEU A 140 -20.75 -9.32 -0.39
N ARG A 141 -21.68 -8.46 -0.86
CA ARG A 141 -21.96 -7.16 -0.21
C ARG A 141 -22.57 -7.28 1.18
N ALA A 142 -23.35 -8.34 1.42
CA ALA A 142 -24.01 -8.59 2.70
C ALA A 142 -23.08 -9.27 3.73
N ALA A 143 -21.78 -9.52 3.40
CA ALA A 143 -20.85 -10.15 4.31
C ALA A 143 -20.43 -9.20 5.44
N LYS A 144 -20.44 -9.70 6.68
CA LYS A 144 -19.97 -8.95 7.86
C LYS A 144 -18.48 -8.67 7.82
N THR A 145 -17.71 -9.54 7.15
CA THR A 145 -16.26 -9.39 6.95
C THR A 145 -15.89 -8.39 5.86
N MET A 146 -16.89 -7.88 5.09
CA MET A 146 -16.65 -6.98 3.97
C MET A 146 -15.83 -5.72 4.32
N PRO A 147 -16.08 -5.01 5.43
CA PRO A 147 -15.29 -3.84 5.79
C PRO A 147 -13.80 -4.15 5.96
N LEU A 148 -13.46 -5.30 6.57
CA LEU A 148 -12.07 -5.74 6.75
C LEU A 148 -11.39 -6.10 5.41
N ILE A 149 -12.15 -6.73 4.52
CA ILE A 149 -11.67 -7.10 3.19
C ILE A 149 -11.40 -5.85 2.35
N GLU A 150 -12.29 -4.85 2.41
CA GLU A 150 -12.13 -3.57 1.73
C GLU A 150 -10.93 -2.80 2.26
N GLU A 151 -10.75 -2.73 3.58
CA GLU A 151 -9.59 -2.09 4.20
C GLU A 151 -8.29 -2.76 3.76
N GLY A 152 -8.24 -4.10 3.76
CA GLY A 152 -7.10 -4.85 3.25
C GLY A 152 -6.83 -4.59 1.76
N ALA A 153 -7.85 -4.52 0.93
CA ALA A 153 -7.72 -4.19 -0.48
C ALA A 153 -7.25 -2.73 -0.70
N ASP A 154 -7.69 -1.80 0.13
CA ASP A 154 -7.25 -0.40 0.05
C ASP A 154 -5.78 -0.24 0.49
N LEU A 155 -5.30 -1.04 1.46
CA LEU A 155 -3.87 -1.13 1.78
C LEU A 155 -3.06 -1.65 0.57
N ILE A 156 -3.57 -2.66 -0.13
CA ILE A 156 -2.93 -3.18 -1.35
C ILE A 156 -2.88 -2.08 -2.42
N LYS A 157 -3.97 -1.33 -2.64
CA LYS A 157 -4.01 -0.20 -3.58
C LYS A 157 -2.99 0.89 -3.25
N ALA A 158 -2.75 1.15 -1.95
CA ALA A 158 -1.79 2.16 -1.52
C ALA A 158 -0.34 1.82 -1.92
N VAL A 159 0.00 0.53 -2.02
CA VAL A 159 1.33 0.04 -2.38
C VAL A 159 1.51 -0.10 -3.90
N ILE A 160 0.42 -0.37 -4.63
CA ILE A 160 0.47 -0.58 -6.07
C ILE A 160 0.53 0.74 -6.83
N PRO A 161 1.43 0.90 -7.84
CA PRO A 161 1.47 2.06 -8.71
C PRO A 161 0.11 2.31 -9.39
N GLU A 162 -0.24 3.56 -9.62
CA GLU A 162 -1.55 3.97 -10.15
C GLU A 162 -1.95 3.26 -11.45
N ARG A 163 -0.99 2.99 -12.32
CA ARG A 163 -1.21 2.28 -13.59
C ARG A 163 -1.76 0.85 -13.44
N PHE A 164 -1.65 0.26 -12.24
CA PHE A 164 -2.13 -1.09 -11.93
C PHE A 164 -3.31 -1.08 -10.96
N ARG A 165 -3.90 0.09 -10.68
CA ARG A 165 -5.10 0.17 -9.85
C ARG A 165 -6.33 -0.18 -10.69
N PRO A 166 -7.34 -0.85 -10.10
CA PRO A 166 -8.62 -1.04 -10.75
C PRO A 166 -9.24 0.31 -11.11
N PRO A 167 -9.99 0.41 -12.22
CA PRO A 167 -10.74 1.62 -12.54
C PRO A 167 -11.71 1.92 -11.38
N GLU A 168 -11.74 3.18 -10.95
CA GLU A 168 -12.68 3.59 -9.90
C GLU A 168 -14.08 3.71 -10.48
N ALA A 169 -15.06 3.08 -9.82
CA ALA A 169 -16.47 3.23 -10.19
C ALA A 169 -16.89 4.70 -10.06
N PRO A 170 -17.61 5.27 -11.04
CA PRO A 170 -18.10 6.63 -10.98
C PRO A 170 -19.02 6.80 -9.77
N GLY A 171 -18.57 7.56 -8.75
CA GLY A 171 -19.36 7.86 -7.54
C GLY A 171 -18.72 7.49 -6.20
N LYS A 172 -17.52 6.95 -6.16
CA LYS A 172 -16.83 6.66 -4.90
C LYS A 172 -16.42 7.94 -4.18
N LYS A 173 -17.09 8.25 -3.07
CA LYS A 173 -16.56 9.18 -2.08
C LYS A 173 -15.23 8.62 -1.57
N ALA A 174 -14.22 9.46 -1.51
CA ALA A 174 -12.87 9.11 -1.05
C ALA A 174 -12.92 8.19 0.18
N THR A 175 -12.29 7.03 0.09
CA THR A 175 -12.15 6.07 1.20
C THR A 175 -11.40 6.76 2.35
N GLY A 176 -11.66 6.39 3.60
CA GLY A 176 -11.18 7.10 4.80
C GLY A 176 -9.70 7.53 4.78
N GLY A 177 -8.81 6.75 4.15
CA GLY A 177 -7.39 7.14 3.96
C GLY A 177 -7.18 8.27 2.95
N GLU A 178 -7.99 8.36 1.90
CA GLU A 178 -7.98 9.48 0.95
C GLU A 178 -8.68 10.72 1.52
N ALA A 179 -9.76 10.52 2.28
CA ALA A 179 -10.41 11.60 3.02
C ALA A 179 -9.43 12.24 4.01
N LEU A 180 -8.68 11.42 4.75
CA LEU A 180 -7.63 11.89 5.67
C LEU A 180 -6.48 12.62 4.93
N ARG A 181 -6.07 12.13 3.76
CA ARG A 181 -5.06 12.81 2.92
C ARG A 181 -5.57 14.13 2.37
N LEU A 182 -6.79 14.17 1.85
CA LEU A 182 -7.42 15.39 1.36
C LEU A 182 -7.67 16.39 2.49
N GLU A 183 -8.02 15.93 3.69
CA GLU A 183 -8.13 16.78 4.87
C GLU A 183 -6.76 17.29 5.33
N ALA A 184 -5.74 16.43 5.35
CA ALA A 184 -4.37 16.82 5.64
C ALA A 184 -3.83 17.83 4.60
N GLU A 185 -4.09 17.62 3.31
CA GLU A 185 -3.72 18.56 2.26
C GLU A 185 -4.49 19.89 2.35
N ARG A 186 -5.78 19.84 2.74
CA ARG A 186 -6.57 21.06 2.99
C ARG A 186 -6.00 21.84 4.17
N VAL A 187 -5.76 21.18 5.29
CA VAL A 187 -5.15 21.80 6.49
C VAL A 187 -3.75 22.34 6.17
N MET A 188 -2.93 21.58 5.44
CA MET A 188 -1.62 22.06 4.99
C MET A 188 -1.74 23.28 4.07
N ARG A 189 -2.68 23.27 3.14
CA ARG A 189 -2.94 24.39 2.24
C ARG A 189 -3.46 25.60 3.01
N GLU A 190 -4.33 25.41 3.99
CA GLU A 190 -4.89 26.46 4.84
C GLU A 190 -3.81 27.07 5.76
N LEU A 191 -2.88 26.27 6.27
CA LEU A 191 -1.74 26.73 7.04
C LEU A 191 -0.65 27.40 6.19
N THR A 192 -0.51 27.00 4.92
CA THR A 192 0.53 27.56 4.02
C THR A 192 0.04 28.77 3.23
N THR A 193 -1.27 28.88 3.00
CA THR A 193 -1.88 30.05 2.37
C THR A 193 -2.42 30.94 3.47
N SER A 194 -1.64 31.91 3.89
CA SER A 194 -2.12 33.00 4.74
C SER A 194 -3.11 33.87 3.94
N GLN A 195 -4.34 33.40 3.81
CA GLN A 195 -5.42 34.28 3.34
C GLN A 195 -5.68 35.31 4.42
N PRO A 196 -5.62 36.59 4.11
CA PRO A 196 -6.11 37.59 5.03
C PRO A 196 -7.58 37.29 5.30
N LYS A 197 -7.90 37.03 6.56
CA LYS A 197 -9.24 36.76 7.04
C LYS A 197 -10.18 37.83 6.51
N SER A 198 -11.01 37.45 5.53
CA SER A 198 -12.03 38.34 5.01
C SER A 198 -12.86 38.86 6.17
N ALA A 199 -12.89 40.15 6.40
CA ALA A 199 -13.59 40.77 7.50
C ALA A 199 -15.07 40.38 7.42
N ALA A 200 -15.56 39.69 8.45
CA ALA A 200 -16.98 39.47 8.63
C ALA A 200 -17.70 40.84 8.62
N PRO A 201 -18.90 40.94 8.05
CA PRO A 201 -19.67 42.20 8.10
C PRO A 201 -20.02 42.49 9.56
N GLY A 202 -19.28 43.40 10.20
CA GLY A 202 -19.35 43.74 11.62
C GLY A 202 -18.00 43.77 12.36
N GLY A 203 -16.92 43.38 11.69
CA GLY A 203 -15.58 43.38 12.27
C GLY A 203 -14.95 44.77 12.23
N VAL A 204 -14.44 45.20 13.36
CA VAL A 204 -13.69 46.40 13.73
C VAL A 204 -12.94 46.97 12.52
N SER A 205 -13.39 48.17 12.08
CA SER A 205 -12.73 48.93 11.04
C SER A 205 -11.26 49.12 11.40
N GLY A 206 -10.38 48.89 10.41
CA GLY A 206 -8.97 49.27 10.54
C GLY A 206 -8.85 50.71 10.98
N TYR A 207 -7.72 51.08 11.55
CA TYR A 207 -7.32 52.31 12.18
C TYR A 207 -8.33 53.45 12.02
N LYS A 208 -8.81 53.99 13.14
CA LYS A 208 -9.77 55.11 13.15
C LYS A 208 -9.23 56.22 12.29
N LYS A 209 -10.10 56.98 11.61
CA LYS A 209 -9.72 58.15 10.76
C LYS A 209 -8.75 59.10 11.47
N VAL A 210 -8.83 59.20 12.78
CA VAL A 210 -7.94 60.02 13.60
C VAL A 210 -6.51 59.51 13.58
N GLU A 211 -6.32 58.21 13.76
CA GLU A 211 -5.00 57.55 13.77
C GLU A 211 -4.36 57.59 12.37
N ARG A 212 -5.15 57.53 11.32
CA ARG A 212 -4.69 57.69 9.94
C ARG A 212 -4.19 59.09 9.66
N ASN A 213 -4.91 60.09 10.12
CA ASN A 213 -4.52 61.50 9.95
C ASN A 213 -3.27 61.86 10.79
N GLU A 214 -3.05 61.21 11.95
CA GLU A 214 -1.83 61.38 12.73
C GLU A 214 -0.62 60.73 12.05
N MET A 215 -0.82 59.57 11.45
CA MET A 215 0.23 58.87 10.71
C MET A 215 0.61 59.65 9.44
N ASP A 216 -0.36 60.21 8.70
CA ASP A 216 -0.12 61.08 7.54
C ASP A 216 0.63 62.36 7.93
N ARG A 217 0.34 62.95 9.11
CA ARG A 217 1.09 64.11 9.61
C ARG A 217 2.52 63.78 9.97
N LEU A 218 2.77 62.60 10.57
CA LEU A 218 4.13 62.15 10.90
C LEU A 218 4.94 61.86 9.64
N ILE A 219 4.32 61.31 8.61
CA ILE A 219 4.98 61.03 7.33
C ILE A 219 5.29 62.33 6.59
N GLN A 220 4.38 63.31 6.59
CA GLN A 220 4.64 64.62 5.99
C GLN A 220 5.67 65.45 6.77
N GLY A 221 5.72 65.30 8.12
CA GLY A 221 6.73 65.95 8.96
C GLY A 221 8.15 65.40 8.72
N SER A 222 8.26 64.11 8.38
CA SER A 222 9.55 63.48 8.12
C SER A 222 10.14 63.82 6.73
N HIS A 223 9.31 64.23 5.75
CA HIS A 223 9.75 64.62 4.43
C HIS A 223 10.09 66.13 4.28
N GLY A 224 9.87 66.92 5.36
CA GLY A 224 10.08 68.36 5.36
C GLY A 224 11.46 68.83 5.87
N SER A 225 12.38 67.99 6.18
CA SER A 225 13.71 68.33 6.69
C SER A 225 14.84 67.84 5.78
N GLU A 226 14.87 68.35 4.55
CA GLU A 226 16.13 68.40 3.80
C GLU A 226 16.83 69.73 4.09
N PRO A 227 18.06 69.71 4.59
CA PRO A 227 18.86 70.94 4.71
C PRO A 227 19.41 71.33 3.34
N GLY A 228 19.03 72.54 2.92
CA GLY A 228 19.47 73.16 1.67
C GLY A 228 20.98 73.13 1.52
N GLY A 229 21.42 72.75 0.32
CA GLY A 229 22.80 72.82 -0.10
C GLY A 229 23.27 74.25 -0.21
N GLN A 230 24.42 74.54 0.31
CA GLN A 230 25.22 75.72 -0.02
C GLN A 230 26.22 75.32 -1.11
N LYS A 231 26.12 76.07 -2.21
CA LYS A 231 27.19 76.26 -3.20
C LYS A 231 28.33 77.08 -2.58
N GLN A 232 29.53 76.63 -2.68
CA GLN A 232 30.71 77.37 -3.21
C GLN A 232 31.76 76.38 -3.60
#